data_a529d7b56049c3fe7810939db8e00896
#
_entry.id   a529d7b56049c3fe7810939db8e00896
#
_cell.length_a   1.000
_cell.length_b   1.000
_cell.length_c   1.000
_cell.angle_alpha   90.00
_cell.angle_beta   90.00
_cell.angle_gamma   90.00
#
_symmetry.space_group_name_H-M   'P 1'
#
loop_
_entity.id
_entity.type
_entity.pdbx_description
1 polymer ?
#
loop_
_entity_poly.entity_id
_entity_poly.type
_entity_poly.pdbx_seq_one_letter_code
_entity_poly.pdbx_strand_id
1 'polypeptide(L)'
;MNQKKIFFSLSIIVSSLSLASITHGDVKSKFIMEIKGDNRCFISNGIPNHTTGDFPVRGNPNEITEQSIDVCVPRSPKRNKESTPIRGIVGIAMNGVLFRPSTAGYWDPTARRQHSRNGDRRWNVEIFGVRGQLGLDFNNAHVGRGGLYHYHGVPTGLIESNSKTLIGYAGDGFEIHYVEDLKTSGWELKSGERPSGPLEKYDGTYVEDYHYVGGGDRLDKCNGGIHNGNYSYFITNTFPFIPRCLYG
;
A
#
# COMPACT_ATOMS: atom_id res chain seq x y z
N MET A 1 31.43 -43.47 -50.13
CA MET A 1 31.68 -42.38 -49.19
C MET A 1 30.35 -42.08 -48.46
N ASN A 2 30.23 -42.64 -47.23
CA ASN A 2 29.01 -42.48 -46.42
C ASN A 2 29.19 -41.31 -45.43
N GLN A 3 28.45 -40.25 -45.61
CA GLN A 3 28.41 -39.18 -44.62
C GLN A 3 27.34 -39.51 -43.57
N LYS A 4 27.78 -39.73 -42.33
CA LYS A 4 26.90 -39.82 -41.14
C LYS A 4 26.49 -38.42 -40.70
N LYS A 5 25.19 -38.10 -40.78
CA LYS A 5 24.61 -36.90 -40.17
C LYS A 5 24.48 -37.13 -38.65
N ILE A 6 25.21 -36.33 -37.87
CA ILE A 6 25.09 -36.30 -36.40
C ILE A 6 23.99 -35.29 -36.07
N PHE A 7 22.90 -35.78 -35.47
CA PHE A 7 21.85 -34.94 -34.89
C PHE A 7 22.23 -34.57 -33.45
N PHE A 8 22.50 -33.31 -33.19
CA PHE A 8 22.61 -32.80 -31.83
C PHE A 8 21.17 -32.51 -31.31
N SER A 9 20.74 -33.29 -30.32
CA SER A 9 19.52 -33.03 -29.57
C SER A 9 19.86 -31.99 -28.51
N LEU A 10 19.27 -30.80 -28.65
CA LEU A 10 19.36 -29.71 -27.66
C LEU A 10 18.28 -29.94 -26.59
N SER A 11 18.66 -30.53 -25.46
CA SER A 11 17.78 -30.66 -24.30
C SER A 11 17.66 -29.31 -23.60
N ILE A 12 16.49 -28.67 -23.72
CA ILE A 12 16.17 -27.49 -22.96
C ILE A 12 15.83 -27.92 -21.52
N ILE A 13 16.74 -27.65 -20.59
CA ILE A 13 16.48 -27.81 -19.15
C ILE A 13 15.62 -26.62 -18.74
N VAL A 14 14.30 -26.86 -18.56
CA VAL A 14 13.43 -25.91 -17.93
C VAL A 14 13.68 -25.99 -16.42
N SER A 15 14.47 -25.05 -15.92
CA SER A 15 14.70 -24.87 -14.50
C SER A 15 13.43 -24.29 -13.87
N SER A 16 12.61 -25.12 -13.25
CA SER A 16 11.50 -24.66 -12.43
C SER A 16 12.06 -24.02 -11.15
N LEU A 17 12.11 -22.70 -11.09
CA LEU A 17 12.31 -22.00 -9.83
C LEU A 17 11.06 -22.28 -8.94
N SER A 18 11.23 -23.17 -7.97
CA SER A 18 10.27 -23.29 -6.88
C SER A 18 10.39 -22.07 -5.99
N LEU A 19 9.49 -21.10 -6.14
CA LEU A 19 9.29 -20.03 -5.17
C LEU A 19 8.92 -20.68 -3.83
N ALA A 20 9.77 -20.49 -2.82
CA ALA A 20 9.47 -20.91 -1.47
C ALA A 20 8.20 -20.18 -1.00
N SER A 21 7.14 -20.93 -0.75
CA SER A 21 5.84 -20.40 -0.29
C SER A 21 5.96 -20.12 1.20
N ILE A 22 5.98 -18.85 1.60
CA ILE A 22 5.91 -18.45 3.00
C ILE A 22 4.46 -18.67 3.48
N THR A 23 4.29 -19.33 4.61
CA THR A 23 2.99 -19.65 5.19
C THR A 23 2.73 -18.78 6.42
N HIS A 24 1.50 -18.29 6.56
CA HIS A 24 0.96 -17.72 7.81
C HIS A 24 0.12 -18.81 8.48
N GLY A 25 0.70 -19.51 9.46
CA GLY A 25 0.18 -20.78 9.91
C GLY A 25 0.19 -21.78 8.75
N ASP A 26 -0.91 -22.49 8.54
CA ASP A 26 -1.05 -23.46 7.44
C ASP A 26 -1.56 -22.85 6.11
N VAL A 27 -1.85 -21.53 6.09
CA VAL A 27 -2.48 -20.85 4.95
C VAL A 27 -1.46 -20.21 4.03
N LYS A 28 -1.43 -20.66 2.78
CA LYS A 28 -0.53 -20.12 1.74
C LYS A 28 -1.14 -18.90 1.05
N SER A 29 -0.29 -17.94 0.69
CA SER A 29 -0.66 -16.83 -0.19
C SER A 29 -1.21 -17.34 -1.52
N LYS A 30 -2.34 -16.75 -1.97
CA LYS A 30 -2.95 -16.99 -3.28
C LYS A 30 -3.16 -15.65 -3.96
N PHE A 31 -2.56 -15.48 -5.13
CA PHE A 31 -2.70 -14.28 -5.94
C PHE A 31 -2.69 -14.62 -7.42
N ILE A 32 -3.69 -14.10 -8.13
CA ILE A 32 -3.82 -14.23 -9.60
C ILE A 32 -4.10 -12.84 -10.15
N MET A 33 -3.40 -12.47 -11.21
CA MET A 33 -3.68 -11.27 -12.00
C MET A 33 -3.94 -11.69 -13.44
N GLU A 34 -5.07 -11.29 -13.99
CA GLU A 34 -5.47 -11.61 -15.37
C GLU A 34 -6.06 -10.39 -16.08
N ILE A 35 -6.02 -10.42 -17.41
CA ILE A 35 -6.65 -9.39 -18.25
C ILE A 35 -8.01 -9.92 -18.72
N LYS A 36 -9.07 -9.17 -18.42
CA LYS A 36 -10.44 -9.44 -18.87
C LYS A 36 -10.98 -8.24 -19.62
N GLY A 37 -10.93 -8.28 -20.97
CA GLY A 37 -11.29 -7.15 -21.80
C GLY A 37 -10.44 -5.92 -21.49
N ASP A 38 -11.07 -4.80 -21.16
CA ASP A 38 -10.42 -3.52 -20.84
C ASP A 38 -10.01 -3.41 -19.36
N ASN A 39 -10.11 -4.50 -18.60
CA ASN A 39 -9.80 -4.52 -17.17
C ASN A 39 -8.60 -5.42 -16.86
N ARG A 40 -7.91 -5.07 -15.78
CA ARG A 40 -6.97 -5.90 -15.04
C ARG A 40 -7.69 -6.38 -13.78
N CYS A 41 -7.85 -7.68 -13.65
CA CYS A 41 -8.57 -8.31 -12.55
C CYS A 41 -7.61 -9.05 -11.62
N PHE A 42 -7.90 -8.99 -10.33
CA PHE A 42 -7.09 -9.57 -9.27
C PHE A 42 -7.96 -10.46 -8.40
N ILE A 43 -7.50 -11.68 -8.19
CA ILE A 43 -8.09 -12.64 -7.26
C ILE A 43 -7.02 -12.92 -6.19
N SER A 44 -7.37 -12.73 -4.92
CA SER A 44 -6.43 -12.92 -3.82
C SER A 44 -7.13 -13.39 -2.55
N ASN A 45 -6.40 -14.15 -1.72
CA ASN A 45 -6.85 -14.47 -0.36
C ASN A 45 -6.32 -13.46 0.69
N GLY A 46 -5.65 -12.38 0.28
CA GLY A 46 -5.15 -11.33 1.17
C GLY A 46 -4.00 -11.77 2.09
N ILE A 47 -3.51 -12.99 1.97
CA ILE A 47 -2.36 -13.51 2.72
C ILE A 47 -1.08 -13.07 2.00
N PRO A 48 -0.18 -12.32 2.67
CA PRO A 48 1.07 -11.88 2.06
C PRO A 48 1.99 -13.07 1.73
N ASN A 49 2.83 -12.91 0.71
CA ASN A 49 3.82 -13.90 0.28
C ASN A 49 5.21 -13.66 0.89
N HIS A 50 5.28 -12.90 1.98
CA HIS A 50 6.49 -12.57 2.73
C HIS A 50 6.24 -12.71 4.24
N THR A 51 7.31 -12.70 5.03
CA THR A 51 7.22 -12.71 6.48
C THR A 51 6.51 -11.46 6.98
N THR A 52 5.64 -11.61 7.98
CA THR A 52 4.96 -10.52 8.70
C THR A 52 5.48 -10.43 10.13
N GLY A 53 5.11 -9.36 10.83
CA GLY A 53 5.14 -9.37 12.29
C GLY A 53 4.18 -10.42 12.87
N ASP A 54 4.38 -10.75 14.13
CA ASP A 54 3.46 -11.61 14.87
C ASP A 54 2.13 -10.89 15.10
N PHE A 55 1.03 -11.58 14.84
CA PHE A 55 -0.33 -11.12 15.13
C PHE A 55 -1.11 -12.27 15.77
N PRO A 56 -1.87 -12.02 16.87
CA PRO A 56 -2.18 -10.71 17.49
C PRO A 56 -1.04 -10.15 18.35
N VAL A 57 -0.97 -8.80 18.42
CA VAL A 57 -0.04 -8.08 19.29
C VAL A 57 -0.77 -7.05 20.16
N ARG A 58 -0.09 -6.50 21.18
CA ARG A 58 -0.68 -5.54 22.14
C ARG A 58 -1.38 -4.35 21.49
N GLY A 59 -0.88 -3.86 20.35
CA GLY A 59 -1.47 -2.74 19.58
C GLY A 59 -2.56 -3.17 18.61
N ASN A 60 -2.55 -4.47 18.23
CA ASN A 60 -3.46 -5.03 17.22
C ASN A 60 -3.87 -6.45 17.61
N PRO A 61 -5.07 -6.65 18.18
CA PRO A 61 -5.53 -7.95 18.68
C PRO A 61 -6.12 -8.86 17.60
N ASN A 62 -6.01 -8.50 16.32
CA ASN A 62 -6.58 -9.28 15.24
C ASN A 62 -5.55 -10.28 14.68
N GLU A 63 -6.00 -11.45 14.27
CA GLU A 63 -5.21 -12.46 13.57
C GLU A 63 -5.34 -12.27 12.05
N ILE A 64 -4.32 -12.66 11.29
CA ILE A 64 -4.38 -12.69 9.83
C ILE A 64 -5.27 -13.86 9.41
N THR A 65 -6.30 -13.58 8.60
CA THR A 65 -7.19 -14.62 8.05
C THR A 65 -7.39 -14.46 6.56
N GLU A 66 -7.70 -15.56 5.88
CA GLU A 66 -8.02 -15.53 4.44
C GLU A 66 -9.21 -14.60 4.16
N GLN A 67 -9.06 -13.86 3.08
CA GLN A 67 -10.07 -12.98 2.51
C GLN A 67 -10.56 -13.55 1.17
N SER A 68 -11.67 -13.03 0.68
CA SER A 68 -12.12 -13.26 -0.69
C SER A 68 -12.06 -11.94 -1.44
N ILE A 69 -10.93 -11.66 -2.08
CA ILE A 69 -10.69 -10.44 -2.85
C ILE A 69 -10.84 -10.79 -4.32
N ASP A 70 -11.82 -10.20 -5.00
CA ASP A 70 -12.02 -10.26 -6.44
C ASP A 70 -12.35 -8.85 -6.92
N VAL A 71 -11.37 -8.19 -7.53
CA VAL A 71 -11.48 -6.80 -7.95
C VAL A 71 -10.89 -6.60 -9.34
N CYS A 72 -11.52 -5.75 -10.14
CA CYS A 72 -11.02 -5.35 -11.44
C CYS A 72 -10.83 -3.84 -11.49
N VAL A 73 -9.74 -3.40 -12.12
CA VAL A 73 -9.44 -1.99 -12.36
C VAL A 73 -9.23 -1.75 -13.86
N PRO A 74 -9.44 -0.53 -14.37
CA PRO A 74 -9.18 -0.20 -15.77
C PRO A 74 -7.74 -0.52 -16.17
N ARG A 75 -7.55 -1.14 -17.32
CA ARG A 75 -6.21 -1.39 -17.90
C ARG A 75 -5.58 -0.15 -18.51
N SER A 76 -6.41 0.75 -19.02
CA SER A 76 -6.00 2.01 -19.65
C SER A 76 -6.66 3.18 -18.92
N PRO A 77 -6.19 3.53 -17.71
CA PRO A 77 -6.78 4.59 -16.92
C PRO A 77 -6.62 5.95 -17.58
N LYS A 78 -7.59 6.84 -17.34
CA LYS A 78 -7.56 8.23 -17.83
C LYS A 78 -7.53 9.17 -16.64
N ARG A 79 -6.56 10.09 -16.64
CA ARG A 79 -6.43 11.08 -15.57
C ARG A 79 -7.50 12.17 -15.70
N ASN A 80 -8.31 12.34 -14.66
CA ASN A 80 -9.28 13.41 -14.53
C ASN A 80 -8.59 14.72 -14.08
N LYS A 81 -9.29 15.85 -14.25
CA LYS A 81 -8.80 17.15 -13.75
C LYS A 81 -8.86 17.22 -12.22
N GLU A 82 -9.94 16.68 -11.65
CA GLU A 82 -10.18 16.68 -10.21
C GLU A 82 -9.91 15.30 -9.61
N SER A 83 -9.39 15.29 -8.40
CA SER A 83 -9.17 14.05 -7.66
C SER A 83 -10.32 13.73 -6.74
N THR A 84 -10.58 12.45 -6.54
CA THR A 84 -11.55 11.92 -5.59
C THR A 84 -10.85 11.44 -4.31
N PRO A 85 -11.15 11.99 -3.12
CA PRO A 85 -10.59 11.51 -1.86
C PRO A 85 -11.01 10.07 -1.56
N ILE A 86 -10.06 9.26 -1.09
CA ILE A 86 -10.30 7.87 -0.69
C ILE A 86 -10.02 7.70 0.80
N ARG A 87 -10.98 7.12 1.54
CA ARG A 87 -10.84 6.82 2.97
C ARG A 87 -10.69 5.32 3.28
N GLY A 88 -10.87 4.48 2.29
CA GLY A 88 -10.80 3.03 2.40
C GLY A 88 -9.59 2.45 1.70
N ILE A 89 -9.82 1.37 0.98
CA ILE A 89 -8.81 0.72 0.14
C ILE A 89 -8.56 1.60 -1.08
N VAL A 90 -7.29 1.91 -1.34
CA VAL A 90 -6.87 2.75 -2.46
C VAL A 90 -6.29 1.95 -3.62
N GLY A 91 -5.91 0.69 -3.38
CA GLY A 91 -5.33 -0.16 -4.40
C GLY A 91 -4.96 -1.55 -3.88
N ILE A 92 -4.38 -2.34 -4.76
CA ILE A 92 -3.94 -3.70 -4.51
C ILE A 92 -2.48 -3.88 -4.92
N ALA A 93 -1.69 -4.51 -4.05
CA ALA A 93 -0.28 -4.80 -4.28
C ALA A 93 -0.09 -6.01 -5.21
N MET A 94 1.13 -6.15 -5.77
CA MET A 94 1.51 -7.25 -6.67
C MET A 94 1.58 -8.63 -5.98
N ASN A 95 1.28 -8.70 -4.70
CA ASN A 95 1.09 -9.95 -3.95
C ASN A 95 -0.35 -10.12 -3.44
N GLY A 96 -1.27 -9.27 -3.88
CA GLY A 96 -2.68 -9.36 -3.52
C GLY A 96 -3.07 -8.76 -2.17
N VAL A 97 -2.14 -8.17 -1.43
CA VAL A 97 -2.41 -7.41 -0.21
C VAL A 97 -2.93 -6.01 -0.58
N LEU A 98 -3.88 -5.50 0.18
CA LEU A 98 -4.51 -4.21 -0.12
C LEU A 98 -3.74 -3.04 0.50
N PHE A 99 -3.75 -1.88 -0.18
CA PHE A 99 -3.27 -0.60 0.34
C PHE A 99 -4.41 0.19 0.97
N ARG A 100 -4.21 0.66 2.20
CA ARG A 100 -5.22 1.42 2.96
C ARG A 100 -4.61 2.61 3.70
N PRO A 101 -4.81 3.85 3.22
CA PRO A 101 -4.10 5.03 3.75
C PRO A 101 -4.57 5.48 5.13
N SER A 102 -5.85 5.30 5.47
CA SER A 102 -6.44 5.95 6.64
C SER A 102 -6.69 4.97 7.78
N THR A 103 -6.67 5.50 9.01
CA THR A 103 -7.15 4.78 10.19
C THR A 103 -8.64 5.06 10.43
N ALA A 104 -9.26 4.24 11.27
CA ALA A 104 -10.62 4.48 11.78
C ALA A 104 -10.62 5.24 13.12
N GLY A 105 -9.47 5.80 13.52
CA GLY A 105 -9.30 6.55 14.75
C GLY A 105 -9.40 8.07 14.54
N TYR A 106 -10.06 8.75 15.45
CA TYR A 106 -10.18 10.20 15.49
C TYR A 106 -9.85 10.69 16.88
N TRP A 107 -9.35 11.91 17.03
CA TRP A 107 -9.04 12.47 18.34
C TRP A 107 -10.25 12.39 19.27
N ASP A 108 -9.99 11.88 20.47
CA ASP A 108 -11.00 11.71 21.51
C ASP A 108 -10.32 11.89 22.88
N PRO A 109 -10.47 13.06 23.52
CA PRO A 109 -9.80 13.34 24.79
C PRO A 109 -10.32 12.47 25.94
N THR A 110 -11.47 11.81 25.78
CA THR A 110 -12.05 10.92 26.79
C THR A 110 -11.54 9.48 26.69
N ALA A 111 -11.00 9.10 25.53
CA ALA A 111 -10.48 7.77 25.31
C ALA A 111 -9.07 7.60 25.92
N ARG A 112 -8.79 6.43 26.50
CA ARG A 112 -7.51 6.12 27.15
C ARG A 112 -6.28 6.35 26.24
N ARG A 113 -6.42 6.19 24.92
CA ARG A 113 -5.37 6.42 23.93
C ARG A 113 -5.53 7.76 23.21
N GLN A 114 -6.40 8.66 23.72
CA GLN A 114 -6.76 9.95 23.13
C GLN A 114 -7.29 9.85 21.69
N HIS A 115 -7.75 8.67 21.28
CA HIS A 115 -8.42 8.46 20.00
C HIS A 115 -9.45 7.33 20.08
N SER A 116 -10.54 7.48 19.35
CA SER A 116 -11.58 6.47 19.19
C SER A 116 -12.24 6.55 17.79
N ARG A 117 -13.11 5.60 17.49
CA ARG A 117 -13.92 5.66 16.25
C ARG A 117 -15.00 6.73 16.27
N ASN A 118 -15.40 7.15 17.47
CA ASN A 118 -16.44 8.15 17.71
C ASN A 118 -15.86 9.52 18.05
N GLY A 119 -14.55 9.70 17.96
CA GLY A 119 -13.86 10.95 18.23
C GLY A 119 -14.18 12.06 17.21
N ASP A 120 -13.54 13.20 17.39
CA ASP A 120 -13.69 14.37 16.54
C ASP A 120 -13.15 14.12 15.14
N ARG A 121 -14.04 14.01 14.16
CA ARG A 121 -13.72 13.69 12.77
C ARG A 121 -12.89 14.73 12.03
N ARG A 122 -12.67 15.88 12.63
CA ARG A 122 -11.75 16.92 12.12
C ARG A 122 -10.28 16.54 12.33
N TRP A 123 -9.99 15.50 13.14
CA TRP A 123 -8.63 15.07 13.49
C TRP A 123 -8.52 13.56 13.31
N ASN A 124 -8.15 13.13 12.10
CA ASN A 124 -7.96 11.71 11.79
C ASN A 124 -6.54 11.27 12.18
N VAL A 125 -6.45 10.24 12.99
CA VAL A 125 -5.16 9.69 13.45
C VAL A 125 -4.35 9.19 12.26
N GLU A 126 -3.11 9.68 12.14
CA GLU A 126 -2.11 9.15 11.22
C GLU A 126 -1.41 7.96 11.84
N ILE A 127 -1.42 6.82 11.16
CA ILE A 127 -0.94 5.57 11.74
C ILE A 127 0.56 5.61 12.11
N PHE A 128 1.36 6.34 11.33
CA PHE A 128 2.79 6.49 11.61
C PHE A 128 3.06 7.44 12.79
N GLY A 129 2.19 8.40 13.04
CA GLY A 129 2.22 9.25 14.24
C GLY A 129 1.92 8.50 15.54
N VAL A 130 1.20 7.38 15.44
CA VAL A 130 0.83 6.53 16.59
C VAL A 130 1.28 5.07 16.40
N ARG A 131 2.37 4.85 15.68
CA ARG A 131 2.85 3.54 15.21
C ARG A 131 2.82 2.45 16.28
N GLY A 132 3.38 2.72 17.46
CA GLY A 132 3.41 1.78 18.57
C GLY A 132 2.05 1.47 19.19
N GLN A 133 1.01 2.26 18.90
CA GLN A 133 -0.32 2.09 19.47
C GLN A 133 -1.24 1.22 18.60
N LEU A 134 -1.01 1.17 17.28
CA LEU A 134 -1.86 0.46 16.34
C LEU A 134 -1.21 -0.82 15.78
N GLY A 135 -0.02 -1.17 16.28
CA GLY A 135 0.65 -2.45 16.02
C GLY A 135 1.01 -2.66 14.56
N LEU A 136 1.64 -1.65 13.91
CA LEU A 136 2.29 -1.85 12.63
C LEU A 136 3.47 -2.80 12.77
N ASP A 137 3.60 -3.71 11.83
CA ASP A 137 4.78 -4.53 11.66
C ASP A 137 5.90 -3.82 10.85
N PHE A 138 6.98 -4.53 10.59
CA PHE A 138 8.12 -4.01 9.82
C PHE A 138 7.81 -3.80 8.33
N ASN A 139 6.70 -4.34 7.82
CA ASN A 139 6.20 -4.08 6.46
C ASN A 139 5.29 -2.85 6.38
N ASN A 140 5.22 -2.02 7.43
CA ASN A 140 4.28 -0.91 7.52
C ASN A 140 2.82 -1.35 7.33
N ALA A 141 2.47 -2.53 7.84
CA ALA A 141 1.18 -3.15 7.74
C ALA A 141 0.64 -3.58 9.09
N HIS A 142 -0.64 -3.79 9.17
CA HIS A 142 -1.29 -4.43 10.30
C HIS A 142 -2.57 -5.15 9.90
N VAL A 143 -3.24 -5.78 10.89
CA VAL A 143 -4.45 -6.57 10.64
C VAL A 143 -5.69 -5.77 11.02
N GLY A 144 -6.57 -5.55 10.07
CA GLY A 144 -7.89 -4.94 10.29
C GLY A 144 -8.87 -5.90 10.96
N ARG A 145 -10.05 -5.38 11.33
CA ARG A 145 -11.16 -6.25 11.76
C ARG A 145 -11.52 -7.21 10.63
N GLY A 146 -11.80 -8.46 10.99
CA GLY A 146 -12.06 -9.52 10.03
C GLY A 146 -10.80 -10.12 9.43
N GLY A 147 -9.62 -9.88 10.03
CA GLY A 147 -8.38 -10.56 9.67
C GLY A 147 -7.68 -10.04 8.42
N LEU A 148 -8.12 -8.88 7.85
CA LEU A 148 -7.51 -8.30 6.66
C LEU A 148 -6.15 -7.69 6.98
N TYR A 149 -5.05 -8.33 6.56
CA TYR A 149 -3.72 -7.74 6.53
C TYR A 149 -3.64 -6.69 5.41
N HIS A 150 -3.14 -5.48 5.69
CA HIS A 150 -3.07 -4.41 4.71
C HIS A 150 -1.92 -3.44 4.99
N TYR A 151 -1.38 -2.86 3.91
CA TYR A 151 -0.28 -1.91 3.96
C TYR A 151 -0.76 -0.48 4.19
N HIS A 152 0.00 0.27 4.99
CA HIS A 152 -0.15 1.71 5.21
C HIS A 152 1.01 2.54 4.65
N GLY A 153 2.09 1.90 4.25
CA GLY A 153 3.30 2.53 3.73
C GLY A 153 4.12 1.56 2.90
N VAL A 154 5.42 1.77 2.87
CA VAL A 154 6.38 0.97 2.10
C VAL A 154 6.34 -0.49 2.52
N PRO A 155 5.91 -1.42 1.63
CA PRO A 155 5.79 -2.85 1.95
C PRO A 155 7.15 -3.54 1.82
N THR A 156 7.98 -3.47 2.86
CA THR A 156 9.38 -3.90 2.86
C THR A 156 9.57 -5.31 2.28
N GLY A 157 8.84 -6.30 2.80
CA GLY A 157 8.97 -7.68 2.33
C GLY A 157 8.52 -7.91 0.89
N LEU A 158 7.55 -7.11 0.38
CA LEU A 158 7.19 -7.15 -1.03
C LEU A 158 8.31 -6.56 -1.90
N ILE A 159 8.93 -5.46 -1.47
CA ILE A 159 10.01 -4.78 -2.21
C ILE A 159 11.24 -5.66 -2.27
N GLU A 160 11.64 -6.28 -1.16
CA GLU A 160 12.79 -7.19 -1.09
C GLU A 160 12.63 -8.41 -2.02
N SER A 161 11.40 -8.88 -2.22
CA SER A 161 11.08 -9.98 -3.13
C SER A 161 10.89 -9.56 -4.59
N ASN A 162 10.85 -8.25 -4.88
CA ASN A 162 10.51 -7.70 -6.18
C ASN A 162 11.64 -6.79 -6.70
N SER A 163 12.28 -7.17 -7.79
CA SER A 163 13.33 -6.36 -8.44
C SER A 163 12.80 -5.15 -9.24
N LYS A 164 11.48 -4.96 -9.30
CA LYS A 164 10.81 -3.90 -10.07
C LYS A 164 10.29 -2.79 -9.16
N THR A 165 10.22 -1.58 -9.70
CA THR A 165 9.62 -0.44 -9.01
C THR A 165 8.09 -0.53 -8.91
N LEU A 166 7.42 -1.24 -9.84
CA LEU A 166 5.97 -1.49 -9.82
C LEU A 166 5.63 -2.42 -8.67
N ILE A 167 4.83 -1.93 -7.73
CA ILE A 167 4.43 -2.66 -6.52
C ILE A 167 2.92 -2.88 -6.40
N GLY A 168 2.11 -2.30 -7.30
CA GLY A 168 0.66 -2.49 -7.28
C GLY A 168 -0.09 -1.62 -8.28
N TYR A 169 -1.42 -1.65 -8.16
CA TYR A 169 -2.34 -0.85 -8.95
C TYR A 169 -3.36 -0.18 -8.05
N ALA A 170 -3.64 1.09 -8.33
CA ALA A 170 -4.69 1.86 -7.67
C ALA A 170 -6.08 1.44 -8.18
N GLY A 171 -7.12 1.79 -7.42
CA GLY A 171 -8.50 1.45 -7.75
C GLY A 171 -8.99 2.06 -9.06
N ASP A 172 -8.35 3.12 -9.53
CA ASP A 172 -8.60 3.76 -10.84
C ASP A 172 -7.75 3.18 -11.98
N GLY A 173 -6.91 2.18 -11.71
CA GLY A 173 -6.11 1.44 -12.68
C GLY A 173 -4.70 1.97 -12.92
N PHE A 174 -4.33 3.14 -12.39
CA PHE A 174 -2.96 3.63 -12.48
C PHE A 174 -2.00 2.77 -11.66
N GLU A 175 -0.76 2.67 -12.15
CA GLU A 175 0.31 1.95 -11.47
C GLU A 175 0.70 2.63 -10.16
N ILE A 176 1.07 1.81 -9.16
CA ILE A 176 1.66 2.26 -7.90
C ILE A 176 3.11 1.80 -7.89
N HIS A 177 4.04 2.74 -7.76
CA HIS A 177 5.47 2.48 -7.72
C HIS A 177 6.09 2.82 -6.37
N TYR A 178 7.15 2.13 -6.03
CA TYR A 178 8.12 2.55 -5.04
C TYR A 178 9.47 2.77 -5.72
N VAL A 179 10.02 3.95 -5.55
CA VAL A 179 11.35 4.31 -6.06
C VAL A 179 12.05 5.07 -4.94
N GLU A 180 13.03 4.41 -4.34
CA GLU A 180 13.76 4.96 -3.21
C GLU A 180 14.42 6.29 -3.61
N ASP A 181 14.23 7.32 -2.77
CA ASP A 181 14.80 8.67 -2.89
C ASP A 181 14.58 9.42 -4.22
N LEU A 182 13.82 8.85 -5.15
CA LEU A 182 13.62 9.47 -6.47
C LEU A 182 12.45 10.47 -6.48
N LYS A 183 11.50 10.35 -5.57
CA LYS A 183 10.28 11.18 -5.55
C LYS A 183 10.03 11.78 -4.18
N THR A 184 9.96 13.09 -4.15
CA THR A 184 9.66 13.85 -2.94
C THR A 184 8.16 14.12 -2.84
N SER A 185 7.57 13.82 -1.69
CA SER A 185 6.17 14.16 -1.42
C SER A 185 5.91 15.66 -1.56
N GLY A 186 4.74 16.03 -2.06
CA GLY A 186 4.27 17.41 -2.09
C GLY A 186 3.66 17.89 -0.77
N TRP A 187 3.70 17.08 0.28
CA TRP A 187 3.16 17.41 1.60
C TRP A 187 4.27 17.70 2.60
N GLU A 188 3.99 18.64 3.50
CA GLU A 188 4.90 19.01 4.60
C GLU A 188 4.13 19.05 5.91
N LEU A 189 4.84 18.77 7.00
CA LEU A 189 4.34 18.98 8.36
C LEU A 189 4.19 20.48 8.61
N LYS A 190 3.03 20.90 9.13
CA LYS A 190 2.79 22.28 9.52
C LYS A 190 3.72 22.67 10.67
N SER A 191 4.07 23.94 10.74
CA SER A 191 4.77 24.54 11.88
C SER A 191 3.81 25.19 12.86
N GLY A 192 4.21 25.29 14.14
CA GLY A 192 3.42 25.92 15.19
C GLY A 192 2.46 24.95 15.90
N GLU A 193 1.39 25.50 16.46
CA GLU A 193 0.42 24.77 17.29
C GLU A 193 -0.92 24.62 16.57
N ARG A 194 -1.65 23.54 16.91
CA ARG A 194 -2.99 23.29 16.39
C ARG A 194 -3.95 24.33 16.97
N PRO A 195 -4.81 24.95 16.16
CA PRO A 195 -5.70 26.03 16.62
C PRO A 195 -6.90 25.51 17.44
N SER A 196 -7.13 24.20 17.45
CA SER A 196 -8.25 23.56 18.14
C SER A 196 -7.97 22.05 18.29
N GLY A 197 -8.87 21.36 18.98
CA GLY A 197 -8.77 19.89 19.12
C GLY A 197 -7.63 19.48 20.05
N PRO A 198 -6.72 18.62 19.62
CA PRO A 198 -5.53 18.26 20.40
C PRO A 198 -4.57 19.45 20.46
N LEU A 199 -4.63 20.21 21.57
CA LEU A 199 -3.95 21.50 21.77
C LEU A 199 -2.42 21.34 21.97
N GLU A 200 -1.72 20.90 20.94
CA GLU A 200 -0.26 20.72 20.97
C GLU A 200 0.31 21.10 19.60
N LYS A 201 1.63 21.06 19.50
CA LYS A 201 2.33 21.32 18.23
C LYS A 201 1.92 20.30 17.17
N TYR A 202 1.96 20.71 15.94
CA TYR A 202 1.88 19.80 14.80
C TYR A 202 3.07 18.84 14.85
N ASP A 203 2.81 17.56 15.10
CA ASP A 203 3.83 16.52 15.30
C ASP A 203 3.66 15.30 14.38
N GLY A 204 2.65 15.35 13.49
CA GLY A 204 2.32 14.26 12.58
C GLY A 204 1.40 13.18 13.16
N THR A 205 0.89 13.37 14.36
CA THR A 205 -0.09 12.46 14.99
C THR A 205 -1.38 12.38 14.21
N TYR A 206 -1.77 13.47 13.53
CA TYR A 206 -3.00 13.54 12.75
C TYR A 206 -2.73 13.87 11.28
N VAL A 207 -3.60 13.39 10.41
CA VAL A 207 -3.56 13.70 8.96
C VAL A 207 -3.61 15.20 8.72
N GLU A 208 -4.37 15.92 9.54
CA GLU A 208 -4.57 17.37 9.47
C GLU A 208 -3.34 18.18 9.93
N ASP A 209 -2.33 17.52 10.48
CA ASP A 209 -1.03 18.14 10.78
C ASP A 209 -0.24 18.48 9.52
N TYR A 210 -0.59 17.88 8.41
CA TYR A 210 0.10 18.09 7.14
C TYR A 210 -0.66 19.05 6.24
N HIS A 211 0.06 19.71 5.36
CA HIS A 211 -0.51 20.55 4.30
C HIS A 211 0.22 20.29 2.98
N TYR A 212 -0.51 20.41 1.90
CA TYR A 212 0.03 20.26 0.57
C TYR A 212 0.70 21.56 0.12
N VAL A 213 1.98 21.50 -0.22
CA VAL A 213 2.76 22.64 -0.74
C VAL A 213 3.01 22.50 -2.23
N GLY A 214 3.17 21.28 -2.74
CA GLY A 214 3.40 21.02 -4.17
C GLY A 214 4.63 21.72 -4.74
N GLY A 215 4.64 21.92 -6.05
CA GLY A 215 5.65 22.69 -6.78
C GLY A 215 6.92 21.93 -7.15
N GLY A 216 7.63 22.40 -8.17
CA GLY A 216 8.86 21.77 -8.67
C GLY A 216 8.65 20.32 -9.09
N ASP A 217 9.60 19.46 -8.71
CA ASP A 217 9.61 18.03 -9.02
C ASP A 217 8.87 17.18 -7.97
N ARG A 218 8.11 17.81 -7.08
CA ARG A 218 7.34 17.12 -6.03
C ARG A 218 6.13 16.41 -6.62
N LEU A 219 5.74 15.34 -5.94
CA LEU A 219 4.50 14.62 -6.24
C LEU A 219 3.27 15.50 -5.99
N ASP A 220 2.19 15.23 -6.71
CA ASP A 220 0.92 15.92 -6.51
C ASP A 220 0.22 15.55 -5.19
N LYS A 221 -0.93 16.17 -4.92
CA LYS A 221 -1.66 15.97 -3.65
C LYS A 221 -2.11 14.52 -3.40
N CYS A 222 -2.21 13.70 -4.46
CA CYS A 222 -2.54 12.28 -4.37
C CYS A 222 -1.28 11.37 -4.37
N ASN A 223 -0.10 11.94 -4.18
CA ASN A 223 1.18 11.25 -4.30
C ASN A 223 1.42 10.69 -5.71
N GLY A 224 0.93 11.38 -6.72
CA GLY A 224 1.08 11.05 -8.13
C GLY A 224 2.12 11.90 -8.84
N GLY A 225 2.61 11.40 -9.97
CA GLY A 225 3.57 12.09 -10.83
C GLY A 225 3.85 11.30 -12.10
N ILE A 226 4.72 11.85 -12.96
CA ILE A 226 5.12 11.15 -14.18
C ILE A 226 6.27 10.18 -13.88
N HIS A 227 6.10 8.93 -14.33
CA HIS A 227 7.10 7.88 -14.30
C HIS A 227 7.17 7.21 -15.68
N ASN A 228 8.36 7.22 -16.30
CA ASN A 228 8.56 6.67 -17.65
C ASN A 228 7.52 7.16 -18.68
N GLY A 229 7.18 8.46 -18.62
CA GLY A 229 6.24 9.11 -19.54
C GLY A 229 4.75 8.91 -19.19
N ASN A 230 4.40 8.11 -18.20
CA ASN A 230 3.04 7.84 -17.76
C ASN A 230 2.76 8.41 -16.38
N TYR A 231 1.51 8.85 -16.14
CA TYR A 231 1.07 9.18 -14.78
C TYR A 231 0.98 7.92 -13.93
N SER A 232 1.53 7.98 -12.73
CA SER A 232 1.54 6.89 -11.76
C SER A 232 1.46 7.45 -10.35
N TYR A 233 1.01 6.65 -9.41
CA TYR A 233 1.10 6.94 -7.97
C TYR A 233 2.39 6.38 -7.39
N PHE A 234 2.79 6.95 -6.26
CA PHE A 234 3.99 6.51 -5.55
C PHE A 234 3.69 6.23 -4.08
N ILE A 235 4.40 5.25 -3.55
CA ILE A 235 4.57 5.09 -2.12
C ILE A 235 5.85 5.80 -1.71
N THR A 236 5.80 6.53 -0.61
CA THR A 236 6.91 7.35 -0.11
C THR A 236 7.20 7.06 1.36
N ASN A 237 8.42 7.35 1.81
CA ASN A 237 8.83 7.23 3.21
C ASN A 237 8.29 8.36 4.10
N THR A 238 7.70 9.39 3.48
CA THR A 238 7.11 10.55 4.16
C THR A 238 5.62 10.64 3.85
N PHE A 239 4.85 11.39 4.66
CA PHE A 239 3.43 11.63 4.42
C PHE A 239 3.19 12.12 2.96
N PRO A 240 2.17 11.60 2.26
CA PRO A 240 1.04 10.80 2.73
C PRO A 240 1.32 9.29 2.79
N PHE A 241 2.54 8.83 2.63
CA PHE A 241 3.03 7.46 2.58
C PHE A 241 2.47 6.65 1.41
N ILE A 242 1.15 6.52 1.32
CA ILE A 242 0.43 5.92 0.20
C ILE A 242 -0.66 6.89 -0.31
N PRO A 243 -1.15 6.77 -1.55
CA PRO A 243 -2.18 7.66 -2.11
C PRO A 243 -3.41 7.78 -1.21
N ARG A 244 -3.95 9.00 -1.07
CA ARG A 244 -5.17 9.30 -0.29
C ARG A 244 -6.30 9.85 -1.15
N CYS A 245 -6.06 9.98 -2.42
CA CYS A 245 -7.04 10.33 -3.45
C CYS A 245 -6.61 9.74 -4.79
N LEU A 246 -7.55 9.65 -5.72
CA LEU A 246 -7.35 9.11 -7.05
C LEU A 246 -7.80 10.16 -8.09
N TYR A 247 -7.16 10.13 -9.26
CA TYR A 247 -7.45 11.02 -10.39
C TYR A 247 -8.18 10.33 -11.54
N GLY A 248 -8.44 9.00 -11.45
CA GLY A 248 -9.22 8.25 -12.40
C GLY A 248 -10.71 8.15 -12.09
#